data_208db8f5be0d041e2f140b2b72f6c895
#
_entry.id   208db8f5be0d041e2f140b2b72f6c895
#
_cell.length_a   1.000
_cell.length_b   1.000
_cell.length_c   1.000
_cell.angle_alpha   90.00
_cell.angle_beta   90.00
_cell.angle_gamma   90.00
#
_symmetry.space_group_name_H-M   'P 1'
#
loop_
_entity.id
_entity.type
_entity.pdbx_description
1 polymer ?
#
loop_
_entity_poly.entity_id
_entity_poly.type
_entity_poly.pdbx_seq_one_letter_code
_entity_poly.pdbx_strand_id
1 'polypeptide(L)'
;MRIAVDIDNVILDMGPLLTAKVRDHFGKYYSLRTLYQHYRLRDSIEISRLEEIRFWQKYGYEIAQESEPKQFCRQALLWLKKHGFFVVIITARPLLMKLITDSWLKKHQIPFDQIVYGVKKKGEECIQKRIPFMVEDAAHNIINLLEQGVRTIAFPYPYNLYLRDDKLIHIADWREIAFFLMKMKKGFKEA
;
A
#
# COMPACT_ATOMS: atom_id res chain seq x y z
N MET A 1 3.33 -6.83 19.01
CA MET A 1 3.98 -7.21 17.74
C MET A 1 4.02 -5.99 16.83
N ARG A 2 5.12 -5.77 16.08
CA ARG A 2 5.20 -4.69 15.08
C ARG A 2 4.66 -5.19 13.74
N ILE A 3 3.98 -4.30 13.00
CA ILE A 3 3.57 -4.51 11.60
C ILE A 3 3.90 -3.28 10.79
N ALA A 4 4.25 -3.45 9.52
CA ALA A 4 4.35 -2.36 8.57
C ALA A 4 3.16 -2.34 7.61
N VAL A 5 2.79 -1.16 7.14
CA VAL A 5 1.75 -0.97 6.14
C VAL A 5 2.18 0.11 5.14
N ASP A 6 1.94 -0.12 3.84
CA ASP A 6 2.11 0.93 2.84
C ASP A 6 0.90 1.86 2.79
N ILE A 7 0.99 2.94 2.04
CA ILE A 7 -0.10 3.91 1.87
C ILE A 7 -0.87 3.63 0.58
N ASP A 8 -0.20 3.79 -0.56
CA ASP A 8 -0.84 3.82 -1.87
C ASP A 8 -1.38 2.43 -2.24
N ASN A 9 -2.65 2.33 -2.62
CA ASN A 9 -3.37 1.08 -2.88
C ASN A 9 -3.45 0.08 -1.70
N VAL A 10 -2.93 0.42 -0.52
CA VAL A 10 -3.00 -0.38 0.71
C VAL A 10 -3.93 0.27 1.74
N ILE A 11 -3.57 1.44 2.27
CA ILE A 11 -4.44 2.25 3.15
C ILE A 11 -5.37 3.12 2.32
N LEU A 12 -4.82 3.77 1.30
CA LEU A 12 -5.49 4.68 0.38
C LEU A 12 -5.94 3.93 -0.89
N ASP A 13 -7.18 4.13 -1.32
CA ASP A 13 -7.72 3.56 -2.55
C ASP A 13 -7.59 4.54 -3.71
N MET A 14 -6.55 4.39 -4.52
CA MET A 14 -6.32 5.27 -5.68
C MET A 14 -7.32 5.03 -6.81
N GLY A 15 -7.90 3.83 -6.90
CA GLY A 15 -8.60 3.34 -8.09
C GLY A 15 -9.68 4.27 -8.65
N PRO A 16 -10.67 4.69 -7.85
CA PRO A 16 -11.76 5.53 -8.33
C PRO A 16 -11.27 6.87 -8.92
N LEU A 17 -10.39 7.57 -8.19
CA LEU A 17 -9.90 8.87 -8.62
C LEU A 17 -8.90 8.75 -9.78
N LEU A 18 -8.03 7.74 -9.79
CA LEU A 18 -7.15 7.43 -10.89
C LEU A 18 -7.94 7.21 -12.19
N THR A 19 -9.02 6.41 -12.14
CA THR A 19 -9.89 6.17 -13.31
C THR A 19 -10.49 7.47 -13.85
N ALA A 20 -10.99 8.34 -12.97
CA ALA A 20 -11.55 9.63 -13.37
C ALA A 20 -10.48 10.53 -14.02
N LYS A 21 -9.30 10.67 -13.40
CA LYS A 21 -8.22 11.52 -13.90
C LYS A 21 -7.60 11.02 -15.21
N VAL A 22 -7.50 9.71 -15.38
CA VAL A 22 -7.06 9.10 -16.66
C VAL A 22 -8.04 9.41 -17.77
N ARG A 23 -9.36 9.26 -17.53
CA ARG A 23 -10.40 9.64 -18.48
C ARG A 23 -10.33 11.12 -18.84
N ASP A 24 -10.20 12.00 -17.84
CA ASP A 24 -10.18 13.46 -18.04
C ASP A 24 -8.92 13.92 -18.80
N HIS A 25 -7.80 13.22 -18.62
CA HIS A 25 -6.52 13.57 -19.26
C HIS A 25 -6.38 13.03 -20.68
N PHE A 26 -6.77 11.77 -20.89
CA PHE A 26 -6.57 11.07 -22.18
C PHE A 26 -7.85 11.00 -23.02
N GLY A 27 -9.00 11.49 -22.53
CA GLY A 27 -10.28 11.46 -23.24
C GLY A 27 -10.85 10.06 -23.46
N LYS A 28 -10.33 9.04 -22.79
CA LYS A 28 -10.69 7.63 -22.96
C LYS A 28 -10.92 6.94 -21.61
N TYR A 29 -11.98 6.12 -21.57
CA TYR A 29 -12.28 5.31 -20.38
C TYR A 29 -11.45 4.02 -20.37
N TYR A 30 -10.85 3.72 -19.23
CA TYR A 30 -10.19 2.46 -18.95
C TYR A 30 -10.79 1.85 -17.68
N SER A 31 -11.01 0.54 -17.68
CA SER A 31 -11.45 -0.16 -16.47
C SER A 31 -10.33 -0.18 -15.40
N LEU A 32 -10.68 -0.29 -14.12
CA LEU A 32 -9.68 -0.49 -13.05
C LEU A 32 -8.78 -1.70 -13.31
N ARG A 33 -9.35 -2.78 -13.84
CA ARG A 33 -8.57 -3.98 -14.21
C ARG A 33 -7.51 -3.65 -15.25
N THR A 34 -7.83 -2.84 -16.25
CA THR A 34 -6.87 -2.38 -17.26
C THR A 34 -5.81 -1.50 -16.64
N LEU A 35 -6.19 -0.50 -15.82
CA LEU A 35 -5.25 0.43 -15.21
C LEU A 35 -4.26 -0.26 -14.26
N TYR A 36 -4.66 -1.36 -13.65
CA TYR A 36 -3.84 -2.17 -12.75
C TYR A 36 -3.24 -3.43 -13.39
N GLN A 37 -3.31 -3.56 -14.73
CA GLN A 37 -2.70 -4.69 -15.45
C GLN A 37 -1.18 -4.73 -15.23
N HIS A 38 -0.54 -3.57 -15.22
CA HIS A 38 0.86 -3.37 -14.90
C HIS A 38 1.01 -2.37 -13.76
N TYR A 39 2.11 -2.41 -13.03
CA TYR A 39 2.40 -1.47 -11.95
C TYR A 39 2.55 -0.03 -12.46
N ARG A 40 3.12 0.16 -13.65
CA ARG A 40 3.25 1.47 -14.27
C ARG A 40 2.06 1.75 -15.17
N LEU A 41 1.46 2.94 -15.02
CA LEU A 41 0.32 3.37 -15.81
C LEU A 41 0.60 3.28 -17.32
N ARG A 42 1.80 3.70 -17.75
CA ARG A 42 2.20 3.69 -19.16
C ARG A 42 2.16 2.29 -19.79
N ASP A 43 2.52 1.27 -19.02
CA ASP A 43 2.53 -0.11 -19.51
C ASP A 43 1.11 -0.69 -19.57
N SER A 44 0.17 -0.13 -18.78
CA SER A 44 -1.24 -0.54 -18.72
C SER A 44 -2.10 0.06 -19.83
N ILE A 45 -1.79 1.28 -20.29
CA ILE A 45 -2.59 2.00 -21.30
C ILE A 45 -1.77 2.43 -22.53
N GLU A 46 -0.57 1.89 -22.68
CA GLU A 46 0.31 2.05 -23.84
C GLU A 46 0.63 3.51 -24.19
N ILE A 47 1.00 4.30 -23.17
CA ILE A 47 1.44 5.69 -23.33
C ILE A 47 2.95 5.82 -23.18
N SER A 48 3.51 6.91 -23.69
CA SER A 48 4.93 7.20 -23.51
C SER A 48 5.30 7.50 -22.07
N ARG A 49 6.59 7.32 -21.72
CA ARG A 49 7.12 7.72 -20.41
C ARG A 49 6.88 9.21 -20.11
N LEU A 50 6.96 10.07 -21.12
CA LEU A 50 6.77 11.50 -20.93
C LEU A 50 5.32 11.86 -20.61
N GLU A 51 4.35 11.19 -21.26
CA GLU A 51 2.91 11.36 -20.95
C GLU A 51 2.60 10.89 -19.53
N GLU A 52 3.14 9.74 -19.10
CA GLU A 52 2.99 9.27 -17.71
C GLU A 52 3.55 10.29 -16.71
N ILE A 53 4.76 10.85 -16.95
CA ILE A 53 5.34 11.87 -16.08
C ILE A 53 4.44 13.10 -16.01
N ARG A 54 3.96 13.61 -17.16
CA ARG A 54 3.03 14.77 -17.20
C ARG A 54 1.73 14.49 -16.48
N PHE A 55 1.18 13.28 -16.61
CA PHE A 55 -0.01 12.86 -15.88
C PHE A 55 0.20 12.94 -14.37
N TRP A 56 1.27 12.30 -13.86
CA TRP A 56 1.55 12.30 -12.42
C TRP A 56 1.95 13.67 -11.88
N GLN A 57 2.63 14.51 -12.65
CA GLN A 57 2.91 15.90 -12.28
C GLN A 57 1.62 16.71 -12.13
N LYS A 58 0.63 16.47 -12.99
CA LYS A 58 -0.64 17.20 -12.98
C LYS A 58 -1.59 16.72 -11.88
N TYR A 59 -1.71 15.42 -11.70
CA TYR A 59 -2.76 14.81 -10.89
C TYR A 59 -2.26 14.06 -9.64
N GLY A 60 -0.98 13.78 -9.55
CA GLY A 60 -0.43 12.93 -8.49
C GLY A 60 -0.69 13.46 -7.07
N TYR A 61 -0.58 14.79 -6.88
CA TYR A 61 -0.91 15.42 -5.60
C TYR A 61 -2.39 15.31 -5.27
N GLU A 62 -3.27 15.59 -6.23
CA GLU A 62 -4.72 15.50 -6.05
C GLU A 62 -5.15 14.07 -5.73
N ILE A 63 -4.62 13.07 -6.47
CA ILE A 63 -4.87 11.66 -6.21
C ILE A 63 -4.42 11.27 -4.78
N ALA A 64 -3.24 11.72 -4.36
CA ALA A 64 -2.72 11.42 -3.03
C ALA A 64 -3.49 12.11 -1.88
N GLN A 65 -4.17 13.22 -2.14
CA GLN A 65 -4.87 14.02 -1.16
C GLN A 65 -6.36 13.74 -1.09
N GLU A 66 -7.02 13.42 -2.22
CA GLU A 66 -8.47 13.33 -2.31
C GLU A 66 -8.98 11.88 -2.44
N SER A 67 -8.11 10.90 -2.62
CA SER A 67 -8.54 9.50 -2.60
C SER A 67 -9.02 9.08 -1.21
N GLU A 68 -10.02 8.21 -1.18
CA GLU A 68 -10.59 7.71 0.08
C GLU A 68 -9.75 6.55 0.66
N PRO A 69 -9.84 6.30 1.96
CA PRO A 69 -9.27 5.09 2.54
C PRO A 69 -9.95 3.82 2.03
N LYS A 70 -9.18 2.74 1.92
CA LYS A 70 -9.79 1.44 1.66
C LYS A 70 -10.78 1.05 2.75
N GLN A 71 -11.85 0.39 2.31
CA GLN A 71 -12.93 -0.03 3.19
C GLN A 71 -12.39 -0.83 4.39
N PHE A 72 -12.91 -0.52 5.58
CA PHE A 72 -12.54 -1.13 6.86
C PHE A 72 -11.08 -0.92 7.33
N CYS A 73 -10.23 -0.24 6.56
CA CYS A 73 -8.82 -0.04 6.92
C CYS A 73 -8.67 0.61 8.30
N ARG A 74 -9.35 1.75 8.52
CA ARG A 74 -9.30 2.48 9.80
C ARG A 74 -9.74 1.61 10.97
N GLN A 75 -10.84 0.88 10.82
CA GLN A 75 -11.40 0.02 11.87
C GLN A 75 -10.44 -1.14 12.20
N ALA A 76 -9.89 -1.78 11.17
CA ALA A 76 -8.93 -2.87 11.31
C ALA A 76 -7.65 -2.42 12.04
N LEU A 77 -7.08 -1.28 11.64
CA LEU A 77 -5.89 -0.72 12.29
C LEU A 77 -6.17 -0.30 13.74
N LEU A 78 -7.33 0.32 14.03
CA LEU A 78 -7.74 0.62 15.40
C LEU A 78 -7.85 -0.65 16.25
N TRP A 79 -8.47 -1.68 15.69
CA TRP A 79 -8.62 -2.96 16.38
C TRP A 79 -7.27 -3.62 16.65
N LEU A 80 -6.37 -3.66 15.67
CA LEU A 80 -5.01 -4.17 15.84
C LEU A 80 -4.25 -3.41 16.93
N LYS A 81 -4.32 -2.09 16.95
CA LYS A 81 -3.67 -1.27 18.00
C LYS A 81 -4.24 -1.59 19.40
N LYS A 82 -5.56 -1.71 19.55
CA LYS A 82 -6.19 -2.13 20.81
C LYS A 82 -5.70 -3.49 21.29
N HIS A 83 -5.30 -4.37 20.36
CA HIS A 83 -4.75 -5.69 20.68
C HIS A 83 -3.20 -5.72 20.76
N GLY A 84 -2.57 -4.57 20.95
CA GLY A 84 -1.14 -4.44 21.22
C GLY A 84 -0.25 -4.67 19.99
N PHE A 85 -0.74 -4.28 18.81
CA PHE A 85 0.11 -4.11 17.64
C PHE A 85 0.67 -2.69 17.60
N PHE A 86 1.95 -2.58 17.21
CA PHE A 86 2.61 -1.33 16.90
C PHE A 86 2.63 -1.16 15.38
N VAL A 87 1.90 -0.17 14.87
CA VAL A 87 1.68 0.05 13.44
C VAL A 87 2.69 1.06 12.91
N VAL A 88 3.53 0.63 11.95
CA VAL A 88 4.50 1.49 11.27
C VAL A 88 4.06 1.68 9.82
N ILE A 89 3.83 2.91 9.41
CA ILE A 89 3.64 3.23 7.99
C ILE A 89 5.03 3.32 7.34
N ILE A 90 5.27 2.56 6.27
CA ILE A 90 6.51 2.61 5.48
C ILE A 90 6.13 2.91 4.04
N THR A 91 6.43 4.12 3.55
CA THR A 91 6.01 4.57 2.23
C THR A 91 7.18 5.02 1.36
N ALA A 92 7.07 4.79 0.04
CA ALA A 92 7.98 5.32 -0.96
C ALA A 92 7.72 6.81 -1.27
N ARG A 93 6.61 7.39 -0.78
CA ARG A 93 6.32 8.81 -0.95
C ARG A 93 7.50 9.66 -0.46
N PRO A 94 8.02 10.58 -1.29
CA PRO A 94 9.16 11.41 -0.90
C PRO A 94 8.78 12.35 0.25
N LEU A 95 9.76 12.81 1.01
CA LEU A 95 9.55 13.75 2.13
C LEU A 95 8.84 15.04 1.71
N LEU A 96 8.97 15.44 0.44
CA LEU A 96 8.22 16.56 -0.14
C LEU A 96 6.70 16.40 -0.04
N MET A 97 6.20 15.16 -0.04
CA MET A 97 4.77 14.86 0.11
C MET A 97 4.32 14.73 1.57
N LYS A 98 5.22 14.98 2.55
CA LYS A 98 4.93 14.78 3.97
C LYS A 98 3.68 15.54 4.43
N LEU A 99 3.59 16.83 4.13
CA LEU A 99 2.49 17.69 4.61
C LEU A 99 1.11 17.19 4.14
N ILE A 100 0.98 16.86 2.85
CA ILE A 100 -0.30 16.34 2.32
C ILE A 100 -0.59 14.94 2.86
N THR A 101 0.41 14.09 2.99
CA THR A 101 0.24 12.74 3.53
C THR A 101 -0.19 12.78 5.00
N ASP A 102 0.47 13.58 5.84
CA ASP A 102 0.11 13.76 7.26
C ASP A 102 -1.30 14.34 7.40
N SER A 103 -1.65 15.34 6.57
CA SER A 103 -3.00 15.93 6.55
C SER A 103 -4.06 14.92 6.15
N TRP A 104 -3.79 14.08 5.15
CA TRP A 104 -4.68 13.02 4.71
C TRP A 104 -4.87 11.96 5.81
N LEU A 105 -3.80 11.47 6.42
CA LEU A 105 -3.85 10.50 7.52
C LEU A 105 -4.66 11.04 8.70
N LYS A 106 -4.49 12.34 9.03
CA LYS A 106 -5.26 13.04 10.07
C LYS A 106 -6.72 13.19 9.69
N LYS A 107 -7.04 13.68 8.47
CA LYS A 107 -8.41 13.84 7.94
C LYS A 107 -9.20 12.53 8.07
N HIS A 108 -8.60 11.43 7.68
CA HIS A 108 -9.25 10.11 7.70
C HIS A 108 -9.04 9.34 9.02
N GLN A 109 -8.42 9.97 10.02
CA GLN A 109 -8.20 9.41 11.36
C GLN A 109 -7.52 8.02 11.30
N ILE A 110 -6.55 7.84 10.39
CA ILE A 110 -5.82 6.58 10.24
C ILE A 110 -4.91 6.38 11.46
N PRO A 111 -5.08 5.30 12.25
CA PRO A 111 -4.27 5.10 13.45
C PRO A 111 -2.96 4.41 13.11
N PHE A 112 -1.85 5.04 13.50
CA PHE A 112 -0.49 4.48 13.40
C PHE A 112 0.36 4.96 14.59
N ASP A 113 1.55 4.38 14.77
CA ASP A 113 2.51 4.74 15.82
C ASP A 113 3.73 5.46 15.25
N GLN A 114 4.16 5.09 14.05
CA GLN A 114 5.32 5.66 13.37
C GLN A 114 5.08 5.72 11.87
N ILE A 115 5.70 6.70 11.19
CA ILE A 115 5.75 6.77 9.73
C ILE A 115 7.18 7.00 9.25
N VAL A 116 7.57 6.33 8.15
CA VAL A 116 8.87 6.47 7.49
C VAL A 116 8.63 6.77 6.02
N TYR A 117 9.19 7.89 5.55
CA TYR A 117 9.04 8.40 4.19
C TYR A 117 10.24 8.07 3.31
N GLY A 118 10.04 8.03 2.00
CA GLY A 118 11.08 7.91 0.99
C GLY A 118 11.78 6.56 0.93
N VAL A 119 11.16 5.52 1.49
CA VAL A 119 11.76 4.19 1.57
C VAL A 119 11.63 3.46 0.24
N LYS A 120 12.75 3.20 -0.42
CA LYS A 120 12.81 2.45 -1.69
C LYS A 120 13.03 0.95 -1.49
N LYS A 121 13.66 0.57 -0.38
CA LYS A 121 13.96 -0.81 -0.01
C LYS A 121 13.26 -1.14 1.31
N LYS A 122 11.99 -1.52 1.20
CA LYS A 122 11.12 -1.71 2.36
C LYS A 122 11.49 -2.93 3.20
N GLY A 123 12.09 -3.94 2.58
CA GLY A 123 12.57 -5.14 3.28
C GLY A 123 13.67 -4.81 4.28
N GLU A 124 14.70 -4.06 3.87
CA GLU A 124 15.79 -3.64 4.74
C GLU A 124 15.29 -2.78 5.90
N GLU A 125 14.33 -1.87 5.63
CA GLU A 125 13.71 -1.04 6.67
C GLU A 125 12.94 -1.89 7.69
N CYS A 126 12.20 -2.92 7.22
CA CYS A 126 11.50 -3.87 8.09
C CYS A 126 12.47 -4.63 9.00
N ILE A 127 13.60 -5.14 8.46
CA ILE A 127 14.62 -5.85 9.25
C ILE A 127 15.21 -4.93 10.29
N GLN A 128 15.64 -3.72 9.91
CA GLN A 128 16.20 -2.73 10.84
C GLN A 128 15.24 -2.42 12.00
N LYS A 129 13.95 -2.34 11.71
CA LYS A 129 12.91 -2.05 12.72
C LYS A 129 12.35 -3.30 13.42
N ARG A 130 12.84 -4.49 13.10
CA ARG A 130 12.36 -5.77 13.62
C ARG A 130 10.86 -5.95 13.38
N ILE A 131 10.43 -5.71 12.14
CA ILE A 131 9.04 -5.83 11.69
C ILE A 131 8.87 -7.16 10.94
N PRO A 132 8.14 -8.14 11.48
CA PRO A 132 7.99 -9.45 10.86
C PRO A 132 6.95 -9.52 9.75
N PHE A 133 6.04 -8.55 9.67
CA PHE A 133 4.95 -8.52 8.69
C PHE A 133 4.81 -7.15 8.04
N MET A 134 4.58 -7.14 6.72
CA MET A 134 4.22 -5.92 5.98
C MET A 134 3.01 -6.16 5.08
N VAL A 135 2.10 -5.17 5.03
CA VAL A 135 1.00 -5.09 4.05
C VAL A 135 1.44 -4.19 2.91
N GLU A 136 1.44 -4.74 1.67
CA GLU A 136 2.03 -4.09 0.48
C GLU A 136 1.21 -4.46 -0.77
N ASP A 137 1.29 -3.67 -1.85
CA ASP A 137 0.67 -3.97 -3.14
C ASP A 137 1.68 -4.10 -4.28
N ALA A 138 2.74 -3.28 -4.27
CA ALA A 138 3.67 -3.17 -5.37
C ALA A 138 4.60 -4.40 -5.49
N ALA A 139 4.56 -5.10 -6.63
CA ALA A 139 5.30 -6.33 -6.85
C ALA A 139 6.80 -6.24 -6.54
N HIS A 140 7.47 -5.15 -6.92
CA HIS A 140 8.90 -4.97 -6.66
C HIS A 140 9.22 -4.80 -5.17
N ASN A 141 8.32 -4.18 -4.39
CA ASN A 141 8.46 -4.10 -2.93
C ASN A 141 8.20 -5.45 -2.28
N ILE A 142 7.16 -6.19 -2.75
CA ILE A 142 6.86 -7.54 -2.27
C ILE A 142 8.09 -8.43 -2.46
N ILE A 143 8.70 -8.43 -3.65
CA ILE A 143 9.92 -9.21 -3.92
C ILE A 143 11.03 -8.84 -2.93
N ASN A 144 11.31 -7.54 -2.76
CA ASN A 144 12.32 -7.08 -1.82
C ASN A 144 12.02 -7.50 -0.36
N LEU A 145 10.76 -7.48 0.07
CA LEU A 145 10.36 -7.96 1.39
C LEU A 145 10.63 -9.46 1.59
N LEU A 146 10.25 -10.26 0.59
CA LEU A 146 10.45 -11.72 0.60
C LEU A 146 11.93 -12.11 0.61
N GLU A 147 12.77 -11.43 -0.18
CA GLU A 147 14.23 -11.58 -0.19
C GLU A 147 14.84 -11.34 1.19
N GLN A 148 14.29 -10.41 1.94
CA GLN A 148 14.71 -10.12 3.34
C GLN A 148 14.03 -11.02 4.37
N GLY A 149 13.19 -11.97 3.95
CA GLY A 149 12.51 -12.90 4.85
C GLY A 149 11.31 -12.30 5.60
N VAL A 150 10.83 -11.12 5.20
CA VAL A 150 9.65 -10.48 5.78
C VAL A 150 8.38 -11.13 5.24
N ARG A 151 7.51 -11.60 6.13
CA ARG A 151 6.19 -12.12 5.72
C ARG A 151 5.33 -11.01 5.16
N THR A 152 4.80 -11.21 3.95
CA THR A 152 4.10 -10.16 3.22
C THR A 152 2.64 -10.52 3.00
N ILE A 153 1.76 -9.58 3.34
CA ILE A 153 0.34 -9.65 3.01
C ILE A 153 0.14 -8.71 1.81
N ALA A 154 -0.14 -9.27 0.64
CA ALA A 154 -0.35 -8.49 -0.56
C ALA A 154 -1.82 -8.17 -0.76
N PHE A 155 -2.16 -6.88 -0.98
CA PHE A 155 -3.42 -6.55 -1.62
C PHE A 155 -3.38 -7.06 -3.07
N PRO A 156 -4.36 -7.90 -3.50
CA PRO A 156 -4.32 -8.54 -4.81
C PRO A 156 -4.67 -7.53 -5.91
N TYR A 157 -3.68 -7.29 -6.77
CA TYR A 157 -3.83 -6.52 -8.01
C TYR A 157 -3.27 -7.34 -9.18
N PRO A 158 -3.76 -7.16 -10.43
CA PRO A 158 -3.26 -7.90 -11.58
C PRO A 158 -1.73 -7.90 -11.67
N TYR A 159 -1.07 -6.78 -11.35
CA TYR A 159 0.39 -6.64 -11.40
C TYR A 159 1.17 -7.39 -10.31
N ASN A 160 0.52 -8.02 -9.32
CA ASN A 160 1.19 -8.80 -8.28
C ASN A 160 0.65 -10.22 -8.10
N LEU A 161 -0.49 -10.56 -8.73
CA LEU A 161 -1.13 -11.87 -8.58
C LEU A 161 -0.29 -13.06 -9.07
N TYR A 162 0.76 -12.82 -9.85
CA TYR A 162 1.66 -13.87 -10.32
C TYR A 162 2.71 -14.30 -9.30
N LEU A 163 2.95 -13.49 -8.27
CA LEU A 163 3.94 -13.78 -7.24
C LEU A 163 3.52 -14.97 -6.38
N ARG A 164 4.48 -15.85 -6.08
CA ARG A 164 4.30 -17.03 -5.22
C ARG A 164 5.49 -17.15 -4.29
N ASP A 165 5.25 -17.33 -3.00
CA ASP A 165 6.24 -17.58 -1.96
C ASP A 165 5.52 -18.12 -0.72
N ASP A 166 6.19 -18.89 0.12
CA ASP A 166 5.64 -19.46 1.38
C ASP A 166 5.38 -18.36 2.44
N LYS A 167 6.05 -17.23 2.33
CA LYS A 167 5.88 -16.05 3.18
C LYS A 167 4.92 -15.00 2.60
N LEU A 168 4.31 -15.28 1.43
CA LEU A 168 3.38 -14.38 0.76
C LEU A 168 1.95 -14.89 0.87
N ILE A 169 1.04 -14.02 1.27
CA ILE A 169 -0.40 -14.28 1.20
C ILE A 169 -1.12 -13.10 0.55
N HIS A 170 -2.08 -13.37 -0.34
CA HIS A 170 -2.93 -12.34 -0.94
C HIS A 170 -4.24 -12.25 -0.16
N ILE A 171 -4.54 -11.06 0.38
CA ILE A 171 -5.79 -10.78 1.12
C ILE A 171 -6.33 -9.42 0.67
N ALA A 172 -7.60 -9.40 0.20
CA ALA A 172 -8.24 -8.20 -0.35
C ALA A 172 -9.01 -7.34 0.68
N ASP A 173 -9.23 -7.85 1.87
CA ASP A 173 -10.09 -7.21 2.90
C ASP A 173 -9.31 -6.92 4.18
N TRP A 174 -9.39 -5.70 4.67
CA TRP A 174 -8.72 -5.29 5.89
C TRP A 174 -9.19 -6.03 7.15
N ARG A 175 -10.42 -6.54 7.19
CA ARG A 175 -10.93 -7.35 8.31
C ARG A 175 -10.24 -8.71 8.33
N GLU A 176 -10.06 -9.31 7.16
CA GLU A 176 -9.32 -10.59 7.02
C GLU A 176 -7.84 -10.41 7.34
N ILE A 177 -7.22 -9.31 6.91
CA ILE A 177 -5.84 -8.96 7.28
C ILE A 177 -5.69 -8.87 8.80
N ALA A 178 -6.59 -8.16 9.46
CA ALA A 178 -6.56 -8.01 10.92
C ALA A 178 -6.72 -9.36 11.62
N PHE A 179 -7.66 -10.19 11.18
CA PHE A 179 -7.86 -11.53 11.72
C PHE A 179 -6.64 -12.43 11.51
N PHE A 180 -6.05 -12.44 10.31
CA PHE A 180 -4.84 -13.18 10.00
C PHE A 180 -3.67 -12.78 10.91
N LEU A 181 -3.41 -11.48 11.07
CA LEU A 181 -2.36 -10.95 11.95
C LEU A 181 -2.57 -11.34 13.40
N MET A 182 -3.80 -11.37 13.89
CA MET A 182 -4.12 -11.83 15.24
C MET A 182 -3.83 -13.30 15.44
N LYS A 183 -4.16 -14.15 14.46
CA LYS A 183 -3.84 -15.57 14.47
C LYS A 183 -2.32 -15.78 14.53
N MET A 184 -1.58 -15.05 13.69
CA MET A 184 -0.11 -15.09 13.70
C MET A 184 0.47 -14.67 15.06
N LYS A 185 -0.05 -13.60 15.67
CA LYS A 185 0.42 -13.12 16.98
C LYS A 185 0.26 -14.15 18.09
N LYS A 186 -0.81 -14.95 18.09
CA LYS A 186 -1.01 -16.04 19.07
C LYS A 186 0.07 -17.11 18.91
N GLY A 187 0.31 -17.57 17.68
CA GLY A 187 1.36 -18.57 17.42
C GLY A 187 2.79 -18.13 17.78
N PHE A 188 3.09 -16.81 17.73
CA PHE A 188 4.38 -16.26 18.17
C PHE A 188 4.55 -16.18 19.72
N LYS A 189 3.46 -16.35 20.49
CA LYS A 189 3.53 -16.38 21.96
C LYS A 189 3.68 -17.78 22.53
N GLU A 190 3.39 -18.80 21.72
CA GLU A 190 3.41 -20.22 22.09
C GLU A 190 4.69 -20.93 21.61
N ALA A 191 5.54 -20.25 20.83
CA ALA A 191 6.84 -20.71 20.36
C ALA A 191 7.99 -20.02 21.11
#